data_7b18f73bcbce773545290d3fbd1010cf
#
_entry.id   7b18f73bcbce773545290d3fbd1010cf
#
_cell.length_a   1.000
_cell.length_b   1.000
_cell.length_c   1.000
_cell.angle_alpha   90.00
_cell.angle_beta   90.00
_cell.angle_gamma   90.00
#
_symmetry.space_group_name_H-M   'P 1'
#
loop_
_entity.id
_entity.type
_entity.pdbx_description
1 polymer ?
#
loop_
_entity_poly.entity_id
_entity_poly.type
_entity_poly.pdbx_seq_one_letter_code
_entity_poly.pdbx_strand_id
1 'polypeptide(L)'
;MQKIYVLKSPEAIGKIRSLTRFAYDAPVVLLVCADKTKVWRSPSERGYDIGEMDASIVCTHMMLEAWELGIGSAWVRGFDSQQMAKAFDLPEQVQPICLLPIGYPSDKSVPYEEWHSTFRPLSETVEER
;
A
#
# COMPACT_ATOMS: atom_id res chain seq x y z
N MET A 1 10.88 7.44 -7.83
CA MET A 1 9.97 6.58 -8.60
C MET A 1 9.66 5.33 -7.79
N GLN A 2 8.51 4.74 -8.04
CA GLN A 2 8.05 3.55 -7.33
C GLN A 2 8.76 2.28 -7.80
N LYS A 3 8.85 1.30 -6.90
CA LYS A 3 9.27 -0.06 -7.17
C LYS A 3 8.29 -1.03 -6.51
N ILE A 4 7.84 -2.06 -7.24
CA ILE A 4 6.83 -2.99 -6.76
C ILE A 4 7.43 -4.39 -6.74
N TYR A 5 7.32 -5.05 -5.59
CA TYR A 5 7.68 -6.45 -5.42
C TYR A 5 6.41 -7.29 -5.34
N VAL A 6 6.32 -8.31 -6.16
CA VAL A 6 5.20 -9.25 -6.16
C VAL A 6 5.55 -10.44 -5.27
N LEU A 7 4.95 -10.49 -4.11
CA LEU A 7 5.18 -11.51 -3.09
C LEU A 7 4.10 -12.58 -3.21
N LYS A 8 4.46 -13.77 -3.71
CA LYS A 8 3.53 -14.88 -3.95
C LYS A 8 4.05 -16.25 -3.55
N SER A 9 5.35 -16.35 -3.21
CA SER A 9 5.88 -17.64 -2.73
C SER A 9 5.39 -17.92 -1.30
N PRO A 10 5.22 -19.18 -0.89
CA PRO A 10 4.84 -19.51 0.49
C PRO A 10 5.77 -18.89 1.54
N GLU A 11 7.07 -18.82 1.24
CA GLU A 11 8.05 -18.18 2.10
C GLU A 11 7.80 -16.68 2.24
N ALA A 12 7.61 -15.97 1.12
CA ALA A 12 7.36 -14.53 1.12
C ALA A 12 6.05 -14.19 1.86
N ILE A 13 4.99 -14.95 1.63
CA ILE A 13 3.72 -14.79 2.34
C ILE A 13 3.89 -15.09 3.84
N GLY A 14 4.66 -16.12 4.20
CA GLY A 14 5.00 -16.42 5.60
C GLY A 14 5.72 -15.26 6.29
N LYS A 15 6.70 -14.63 5.62
CA LYS A 15 7.38 -13.42 6.10
C LYS A 15 6.39 -12.26 6.30
N ILE A 16 5.51 -12.00 5.35
CA ILE A 16 4.49 -10.95 5.48
C ILE A 16 3.61 -11.18 6.71
N ARG A 17 3.11 -12.39 6.91
CA ARG A 17 2.27 -12.74 8.08
C ARG A 17 2.96 -12.50 9.41
N SER A 18 4.28 -12.65 9.48
CA SER A 18 5.05 -12.36 10.70
C SER A 18 5.26 -10.86 10.95
N LEU A 19 5.14 -10.02 9.92
CA LEU A 19 5.39 -8.58 9.96
C LEU A 19 4.11 -7.74 10.10
N THR A 20 2.97 -8.27 9.68
CA THR A 20 1.69 -7.59 9.80
C THR A 20 0.51 -8.58 9.80
N ARG A 21 -0.49 -8.28 10.63
CA ARG A 21 -1.77 -9.00 10.62
C ARG A 21 -2.71 -8.56 9.49
N PHE A 22 -2.39 -7.48 8.82
CA PHE A 22 -3.25 -6.86 7.80
C PHE A 22 -3.02 -7.40 6.39
N ALA A 23 -2.34 -8.53 6.24
CA ALA A 23 -2.20 -9.23 4.95
C ALA A 23 -3.45 -10.05 4.59
N TYR A 24 -4.40 -10.23 5.52
CA TYR A 24 -5.70 -10.88 5.33
C TYR A 24 -5.62 -12.27 4.69
N ASP A 25 -4.53 -13.01 4.92
CA ASP A 25 -4.23 -14.30 4.30
C ASP A 25 -4.27 -14.31 2.76
N ALA A 26 -4.10 -13.14 2.15
CA ALA A 26 -4.09 -13.00 0.71
C ALA A 26 -3.01 -13.88 0.05
N PRO A 27 -3.31 -14.54 -1.09
CA PRO A 27 -2.35 -15.40 -1.79
C PRO A 27 -1.22 -14.62 -2.46
N VAL A 28 -1.44 -13.34 -2.73
CA VAL A 28 -0.46 -12.43 -3.33
C VAL A 28 -0.49 -11.10 -2.60
N VAL A 29 0.69 -10.56 -2.33
CA VAL A 29 0.85 -9.22 -1.76
C VAL A 29 1.80 -8.41 -2.63
N LEU A 30 1.36 -7.24 -3.07
CA LEU A 30 2.23 -6.28 -3.73
C LEU A 30 2.85 -5.37 -2.66
N LEU A 31 4.17 -5.40 -2.54
CA LEU A 31 4.91 -4.47 -1.68
C LEU A 31 5.32 -3.28 -2.54
N VAL A 32 4.68 -2.15 -2.30
CA VAL A 32 4.90 -0.90 -3.04
C VAL A 32 5.91 -0.05 -2.30
N CYS A 33 6.99 0.30 -2.99
CA CYS A 33 8.13 1.02 -2.44
C CYS A 33 8.44 2.29 -3.25
N ALA A 34 9.11 3.23 -2.61
CA ALA A 34 9.75 4.38 -3.24
C ALA A 34 11.26 4.16 -3.34
N ASP A 35 11.83 4.32 -4.54
CA ASP A 35 13.27 4.40 -4.75
C ASP A 35 13.73 5.85 -4.54
N LYS A 36 14.32 6.13 -3.40
CA LYS A 36 14.74 7.47 -2.96
C LYS A 36 15.80 8.12 -3.83
N THR A 37 16.47 7.35 -4.70
CA THR A 37 17.43 7.91 -5.66
C THR A 37 16.74 8.51 -6.89
N LYS A 38 15.47 8.14 -7.14
CA LYS A 38 14.72 8.49 -8.35
C LYS A 38 13.45 9.32 -8.09
N VAL A 39 13.17 9.64 -6.83
CA VAL A 39 12.02 10.48 -6.48
C VAL A 39 12.28 11.92 -6.89
N TRP A 40 11.23 12.61 -7.30
CA TRP A 40 11.28 14.05 -7.47
C TRP A 40 11.44 14.74 -6.10
N ARG A 41 12.29 15.77 -6.07
CA ARG A 41 12.52 16.60 -4.87
C ARG A 41 12.16 18.05 -5.17
N SER A 42 11.55 18.70 -4.20
CA SER A 42 11.17 20.10 -4.33
C SER A 42 12.42 20.98 -4.42
N PRO A 43 12.55 21.84 -5.44
CA PRO A 43 13.64 22.82 -5.50
C PRO A 43 13.44 23.98 -4.51
N SER A 44 12.20 24.22 -4.08
CA SER A 44 11.82 25.32 -3.19
C SER A 44 11.68 24.91 -1.72
N GLU A 45 11.55 23.60 -1.44
CA GLU A 45 11.38 23.08 -0.09
C GLU A 45 12.43 22.00 0.21
N ARG A 46 13.45 22.40 0.97
CA ARG A 46 14.58 21.52 1.25
C ARG A 46 14.15 20.30 2.06
N GLY A 47 14.50 19.12 1.55
CA GLY A 47 14.22 17.83 2.20
C GLY A 47 12.86 17.24 1.85
N TYR A 48 11.99 17.97 1.13
CA TYR A 48 10.71 17.44 0.67
C TYR A 48 10.88 16.63 -0.63
N ASP A 49 10.37 15.40 -0.62
CA ASP A 49 10.24 14.55 -1.80
C ASP A 49 8.82 13.94 -1.87
N ILE A 50 8.41 13.54 -3.06
CA ILE A 50 7.07 13.01 -3.32
C ILE A 50 7.02 11.48 -3.39
N GLY A 51 8.05 10.79 -2.92
CA GLY A 51 8.15 9.33 -3.05
C GLY A 51 6.98 8.56 -2.42
N GLU A 52 6.51 8.98 -1.24
CA GLU A 52 5.34 8.38 -0.60
C GLU A 52 4.04 8.70 -1.33
N MET A 53 3.91 9.92 -1.83
CA MET A 53 2.76 10.36 -2.60
C MET A 53 2.65 9.58 -3.92
N ASP A 54 3.73 9.52 -4.69
CA ASP A 54 3.79 8.75 -5.94
C ASP A 54 3.43 7.27 -5.73
N ALA A 55 4.02 6.64 -4.71
CA ALA A 55 3.75 5.25 -4.38
C ALA A 55 2.28 5.02 -3.99
N SER A 56 1.70 5.94 -3.21
CA SER A 56 0.31 5.88 -2.78
C SER A 56 -0.67 6.05 -3.94
N ILE A 57 -0.39 6.99 -4.86
CA ILE A 57 -1.20 7.19 -6.07
C ILE A 57 -1.18 5.93 -6.93
N VAL A 58 0.00 5.37 -7.21
CA VAL A 58 0.13 4.14 -8.01
C VAL A 58 -0.58 2.96 -7.34
N CYS A 59 -0.44 2.82 -6.01
CA CYS A 59 -1.13 1.77 -5.28
C CYS A 59 -2.66 1.90 -5.40
N THR A 60 -3.19 3.11 -5.35
CA THR A 60 -4.63 3.38 -5.55
C THR A 60 -5.08 3.01 -6.95
N HIS A 61 -4.32 3.34 -7.99
CA HIS A 61 -4.64 2.92 -9.37
C HIS A 61 -4.63 1.38 -9.52
N MET A 62 -3.65 0.70 -8.92
CA MET A 62 -3.64 -0.77 -8.92
C MET A 62 -4.84 -1.37 -8.18
N MET A 63 -5.31 -0.72 -7.11
CA MET A 63 -6.50 -1.12 -6.37
C MET A 63 -7.77 -0.99 -7.20
N LEU A 64 -7.90 0.10 -7.96
CA LEU A 64 -9.03 0.32 -8.87
C LEU A 64 -9.02 -0.69 -10.03
N GLU A 65 -7.86 -0.95 -10.61
CA GLU A 65 -7.71 -1.97 -11.67
C GLU A 65 -8.03 -3.37 -11.15
N ALA A 66 -7.56 -3.72 -9.94
CA ALA A 66 -7.91 -5.00 -9.31
C ALA A 66 -9.42 -5.15 -9.15
N TRP A 67 -10.12 -4.10 -8.72
CA TRP A 67 -11.57 -4.07 -8.61
C TRP A 67 -12.27 -4.31 -9.96
N GLU A 68 -11.82 -3.62 -11.01
CA GLU A 68 -12.37 -3.80 -12.38
C GLU A 68 -12.22 -5.24 -12.88
N LEU A 69 -11.14 -5.91 -12.48
CA LEU A 69 -10.87 -7.33 -12.78
C LEU A 69 -11.57 -8.32 -11.83
N GLY A 70 -12.42 -7.86 -10.92
CA GLY A 70 -13.09 -8.70 -9.93
C GLY A 70 -12.16 -9.25 -8.83
N ILE A 71 -11.02 -8.62 -8.62
CA ILE A 71 -10.03 -9.00 -7.60
C ILE A 71 -10.21 -8.09 -6.38
N GLY A 72 -10.40 -8.69 -5.22
CA GLY A 72 -10.42 -7.98 -3.93
C GLY A 72 -9.04 -7.50 -3.55
N SER A 73 -8.97 -6.33 -2.92
CA SER A 73 -7.71 -5.73 -2.45
C SER A 73 -7.90 -4.90 -1.20
N ALA A 74 -6.81 -4.64 -0.48
CA ALA A 74 -6.80 -3.71 0.63
C ALA A 74 -5.52 -2.86 0.60
N TRP A 75 -5.64 -1.54 0.80
CA TRP A 75 -4.50 -0.64 0.95
C TRP A 75 -4.01 -0.68 2.40
N VAL A 76 -2.78 -1.13 2.63
CA VAL A 76 -2.26 -1.39 3.98
C VAL A 76 -0.98 -0.61 4.25
N ARG A 77 -0.98 0.12 5.39
CA ARG A 77 0.20 0.81 5.93
C ARG A 77 0.59 0.28 7.32
N GLY A 78 -0.18 -0.64 7.88
CA GLY A 78 -0.01 -1.17 9.24
C GLY A 78 1.17 -2.16 9.37
N PHE A 79 2.40 -1.69 9.13
CA PHE A 79 3.64 -2.45 9.29
C PHE A 79 4.83 -1.51 9.59
N ASP A 80 5.93 -2.06 10.10
CA ASP A 80 7.20 -1.36 10.26
C ASP A 80 8.01 -1.43 8.97
N SER A 81 8.32 -0.26 8.37
CA SER A 81 9.03 -0.17 7.09
C SER A 81 10.47 -0.66 7.15
N GLN A 82 11.16 -0.48 8.28
CA GLN A 82 12.55 -0.91 8.42
C GLN A 82 12.63 -2.43 8.57
N GLN A 83 11.73 -3.01 9.37
CA GLN A 83 11.63 -4.47 9.50
C GLN A 83 11.23 -5.12 8.19
N MET A 84 10.31 -4.51 7.45
CA MET A 84 9.90 -4.97 6.11
C MET A 84 11.08 -4.96 5.14
N ALA A 85 11.82 -3.84 5.05
CA ALA A 85 12.98 -3.72 4.19
C ALA A 85 14.04 -4.79 4.52
N LYS A 86 14.32 -5.01 5.80
CA LYS A 86 15.28 -6.01 6.28
C LYS A 86 14.83 -7.44 5.94
N ALA A 87 13.56 -7.77 6.15
CA ALA A 87 13.04 -9.13 5.92
C ALA A 87 13.09 -9.55 4.44
N PHE A 88 13.02 -8.58 3.54
CA PHE A 88 13.06 -8.81 2.09
C PHE A 88 14.39 -8.38 1.44
N ASP A 89 15.43 -8.09 2.24
CA ASP A 89 16.76 -7.69 1.77
C ASP A 89 16.71 -6.56 0.74
N LEU A 90 15.85 -5.56 1.00
CA LEU A 90 15.69 -4.44 0.09
C LEU A 90 16.92 -3.54 0.11
N PRO A 91 17.32 -2.99 -1.06
CA PRO A 91 18.38 -1.99 -1.11
C PRO A 91 18.06 -0.79 -0.21
N GLU A 92 19.08 -0.20 0.42
CA GLU A 92 18.94 0.90 1.39
C GLU A 92 18.10 2.08 0.85
N GLN A 93 18.23 2.38 -0.44
CA GLN A 93 17.48 3.45 -1.09
C GLN A 93 16.01 3.10 -1.39
N VAL A 94 15.58 1.85 -1.18
CA VAL A 94 14.22 1.39 -1.48
C VAL A 94 13.41 1.34 -0.19
N GLN A 95 12.51 2.29 -0.04
CA GLN A 95 11.67 2.43 1.15
C GLN A 95 10.30 1.77 0.92
N PRO A 96 9.89 0.78 1.75
CA PRO A 96 8.52 0.27 1.78
C PRO A 96 7.52 1.36 2.16
N ILE A 97 6.49 1.56 1.35
CA ILE A 97 5.45 2.57 1.57
C ILE A 97 4.13 1.93 1.96
N CYS A 98 3.64 0.99 1.16
CA CYS A 98 2.39 0.30 1.46
C CYS A 98 2.39 -1.13 0.91
N LEU A 99 1.46 -1.93 1.41
CA LEU A 99 1.14 -3.24 0.87
C LEU A 99 -0.22 -3.16 0.18
N LEU A 100 -0.37 -3.94 -0.87
CA LEU A 100 -1.64 -4.24 -1.51
C LEU A 100 -1.82 -5.76 -1.54
N PRO A 101 -2.38 -6.38 -0.48
CA PRO A 101 -2.87 -7.74 -0.52
C PRO A 101 -3.97 -7.85 -1.58
N ILE A 102 -3.90 -8.87 -2.43
CA ILE A 102 -4.86 -9.11 -3.50
C ILE A 102 -5.28 -10.57 -3.54
N GLY A 103 -6.54 -10.82 -3.91
CA GLY A 103 -7.10 -12.15 -4.05
C GLY A 103 -8.54 -12.13 -4.49
N TYR A 104 -9.08 -13.25 -4.90
CA TYR A 104 -10.52 -13.33 -5.16
C TYR A 104 -11.30 -13.29 -3.85
N PRO A 105 -12.36 -12.46 -3.76
CA PRO A 105 -13.20 -12.42 -2.57
C PRO A 105 -13.86 -13.77 -2.34
N SER A 106 -13.94 -14.19 -1.08
CA SER A 106 -14.71 -15.39 -0.72
C SER A 106 -16.19 -15.03 -0.60
N ASP A 107 -17.08 -16.04 -0.66
CA ASP A 107 -18.52 -15.86 -0.45
C ASP A 107 -18.87 -15.28 0.94
N LYS A 108 -17.91 -15.32 1.87
CA LYS A 108 -18.03 -14.76 3.21
C LYS A 108 -17.45 -13.34 3.34
N SER A 109 -16.86 -12.81 2.28
CA SER A 109 -16.31 -11.46 2.27
C SER A 109 -17.44 -10.45 2.25
N VAL A 110 -17.53 -9.68 3.32
CA VAL A 110 -18.47 -8.55 3.43
C VAL A 110 -17.69 -7.27 3.73
N PRO A 111 -18.07 -6.12 3.19
CA PRO A 111 -17.51 -4.84 3.59
C PRO A 111 -17.74 -4.63 5.09
N TYR A 112 -16.76 -4.03 5.77
CA TYR A 112 -16.97 -3.63 7.16
C TYR A 112 -17.84 -2.38 7.19
N GLU A 113 -19.13 -2.55 7.48
CA GLU A 113 -20.18 -1.52 7.34
C GLU A 113 -19.82 -0.20 8.03
N GLU A 114 -19.27 -0.24 9.25
CA GLU A 114 -18.87 0.97 9.98
C GLU A 114 -17.87 1.85 9.23
N TRP A 115 -16.94 1.23 8.47
CA TRP A 115 -15.91 1.98 7.75
C TRP A 115 -16.40 2.52 6.41
N HIS A 116 -17.49 1.97 5.90
CA HIS A 116 -18.08 2.37 4.61
C HIS A 116 -19.33 3.25 4.76
N SER A 117 -19.81 3.45 5.97
CA SER A 117 -21.01 4.26 6.26
C SER A 117 -20.73 5.54 7.06
N THR A 118 -19.53 5.67 7.65
CA THR A 118 -19.17 6.83 8.47
C THR A 118 -18.36 7.82 7.65
N PHE A 119 -18.98 8.90 7.21
CA PHE A 119 -18.34 9.99 6.49
C PHE A 119 -18.44 11.28 7.30
N ARG A 120 -17.38 12.10 7.23
CA ARG A 120 -17.46 13.47 7.74
C ARG A 120 -18.35 14.32 6.81
N PRO A 121 -19.11 15.27 7.35
CA PRO A 121 -19.84 16.22 6.51
C PRO A 121 -18.89 16.97 5.59
N LEU A 122 -19.31 17.27 4.36
CA LEU A 122 -18.49 18.04 3.41
C LEU A 122 -18.06 19.39 3.96
N SER A 123 -18.89 20.03 4.80
CA SER A 123 -18.57 21.30 5.46
C SER A 123 -17.36 21.24 6.41
N GLU A 124 -16.93 20.05 6.83
CA GLU A 124 -15.71 19.86 7.62
C GLU A 124 -14.46 19.64 6.75
N THR A 125 -14.65 19.30 5.48
CA THR A 125 -13.57 18.89 4.58
C THR A 125 -13.40 19.81 3.37
N VAL A 126 -14.40 20.64 3.07
CA VAL A 126 -14.41 21.58 1.95
C VAL A 126 -14.76 22.98 2.46
N GLU A 127 -13.93 23.95 2.16
CA GLU A 127 -14.13 25.36 2.49
C GLU A 127 -13.94 26.20 1.22
N GLU A 128 -14.92 27.02 0.88
CA GLU A 128 -14.81 27.99 -0.20
C GLU A 128 -14.15 29.27 0.33
N ARG A 129 -13.16 29.82 -0.40
CA ARG A 129 -12.45 31.06 -0.06
C ARG A 129 -12.33 31.99 -1.25
#